data_25d0ecb2ddebb6ae623d7f6c89c63160
#
_entry.id   25d0ecb2ddebb6ae623d7f6c89c63160
#
_cell.length_a   1.000
_cell.length_b   1.000
_cell.length_c   1.000
_cell.angle_alpha   90.00
_cell.angle_beta   90.00
_cell.angle_gamma   90.00
#
_symmetry.space_group_name_H-M   'P 1'
#
loop_
_entity.id
_entity.type
_entity.pdbx_description
1 polymer ?
#
loop_
_entity_poly.entity_id
_entity_poly.type
_entity_poly.pdbx_seq_one_letter_code
_entity_poly.pdbx_strand_id
1 'polypeptide(L)'
;MMERIVVLGGCGTVGSLMARILAKRAAVTISDIRKKTPLWEIFQAEGIKLDLGGHDPNIIGEADKIAVAPSLLENEKILQLIKGKEIITVEDIIASCKVKKPVVGVTGTNGKTTTTQILKNILRVAGYKVPEHYLNIQGNTEFIPALQARLEGDIAVVEIGTFGRPGEIKKAATDSKVKIAIITNISRDHLPPEDFPKYIECKKEIIDVAQHIILNADDPIVASFAKNLPGDRITFYGIESLKSHFEVFPENRECPYCNKTLKYKRRFLGHLGDYYCTCGYRRPELEVKATQVEKDKFKLNIAEETIKLKTGGLFNVYNSLAAAAASLTLGIDPDDIIRGINSFKGAAGRHEIIKEEPRIILDYAHNPAGVRAIMQLVKEETPGRIIVVNTIASESGIEGDREIARILSNADIIIPASYNARKASEHTRAKIIHIRSSREKIKQGTLGASRRQVEEAIQKALEYAEEDDTILIIGEGGYKYAKDILKGS
;
A
#
# COMPACT_ATOMS: atom_id res chain seq x y z
N MET A 1 -1.68 30.69 -29.51
CA MET A 1 -2.31 30.69 -28.17
C MET A 1 -2.11 29.32 -27.57
N MET A 2 -1.96 29.23 -26.27
CA MET A 2 -1.85 27.93 -25.57
C MET A 2 -3.22 27.26 -25.56
N GLU A 3 -3.27 25.97 -25.88
CA GLU A 3 -4.53 25.18 -25.92
C GLU A 3 -5.20 25.21 -24.54
N ARG A 4 -6.52 25.43 -24.48
CA ARG A 4 -7.32 25.48 -23.25
C ARG A 4 -8.00 24.13 -23.03
N ILE A 5 -7.68 23.46 -21.93
CA ILE A 5 -8.24 22.15 -21.59
C ILE A 5 -9.00 22.25 -20.27
N VAL A 6 -10.25 21.79 -20.25
CA VAL A 6 -11.02 21.61 -19.01
C VAL A 6 -10.97 20.15 -18.59
N VAL A 7 -10.65 19.89 -17.31
CA VAL A 7 -10.63 18.53 -16.74
C VAL A 7 -11.83 18.34 -15.84
N LEU A 8 -12.81 17.55 -16.28
CA LEU A 8 -14.02 17.22 -15.50
C LEU A 8 -13.72 16.12 -14.48
N GLY A 9 -14.14 16.34 -13.22
CA GLY A 9 -13.83 15.45 -12.10
C GLY A 9 -12.38 15.56 -11.61
N GLY A 10 -11.75 16.72 -11.87
CA GLY A 10 -10.34 16.96 -11.61
C GLY A 10 -9.92 16.98 -10.14
N CYS A 11 -10.86 17.01 -9.18
CA CYS A 11 -10.56 16.84 -7.76
C CYS A 11 -10.49 15.35 -7.33
N GLY A 12 -10.83 14.42 -8.20
CA GLY A 12 -10.65 12.97 -7.98
C GLY A 12 -9.21 12.52 -8.25
N THR A 13 -8.87 11.29 -7.88
CA THR A 13 -7.52 10.73 -8.04
C THR A 13 -7.04 10.77 -9.48
N VAL A 14 -7.80 10.20 -10.41
CA VAL A 14 -7.44 10.13 -11.82
C VAL A 14 -7.48 11.51 -12.46
N GLY A 15 -8.55 12.27 -12.23
CA GLY A 15 -8.71 13.61 -12.81
C GLY A 15 -7.61 14.59 -12.38
N SER A 16 -7.18 14.55 -11.11
CA SER A 16 -6.08 15.38 -10.63
C SER A 16 -4.73 15.05 -11.28
N LEU A 17 -4.46 13.77 -11.51
CA LEU A 17 -3.28 13.33 -12.25
C LEU A 17 -3.33 13.78 -13.72
N MET A 18 -4.49 13.61 -14.38
CA MET A 18 -4.70 14.08 -15.75
C MET A 18 -4.44 15.59 -15.85
N ALA A 19 -5.03 16.39 -14.96
CA ALA A 19 -4.87 17.84 -14.95
C ALA A 19 -3.40 18.25 -14.81
N ARG A 20 -2.67 17.66 -13.86
CA ARG A 20 -1.25 17.94 -13.62
C ARG A 20 -0.34 17.55 -14.78
N ILE A 21 -0.64 16.44 -15.47
CA ILE A 21 0.12 16.04 -16.67
C ILE A 21 -0.15 17.00 -17.82
N LEU A 22 -1.42 17.36 -18.05
CA LEU A 22 -1.83 18.24 -19.13
C LEU A 22 -1.36 19.69 -18.93
N ALA A 23 -1.26 20.18 -17.69
CA ALA A 23 -0.78 21.52 -17.35
C ALA A 23 0.65 21.81 -17.82
N LYS A 24 1.44 20.78 -18.14
CA LYS A 24 2.79 20.95 -18.71
C LYS A 24 2.80 21.44 -20.16
N ARG A 25 1.66 21.37 -20.85
CA ARG A 25 1.56 21.68 -22.29
C ARG A 25 0.33 22.50 -22.68
N ALA A 26 -0.60 22.72 -21.76
CA ALA A 26 -1.85 23.42 -22.00
C ALA A 26 -2.25 24.31 -20.81
N ALA A 27 -3.12 25.28 -21.06
CA ALA A 27 -3.80 26.03 -20.01
C ALA A 27 -4.95 25.19 -19.45
N VAL A 28 -4.78 24.67 -18.22
CA VAL A 28 -5.73 23.70 -17.64
C VAL A 28 -6.64 24.39 -16.62
N THR A 29 -7.94 24.07 -16.71
CA THR A 29 -8.93 24.39 -15.68
C THR A 29 -9.56 23.07 -15.20
N ILE A 30 -9.52 22.84 -13.89
CA ILE A 30 -10.27 21.75 -13.24
C ILE A 30 -11.69 22.22 -13.01
N SER A 31 -12.68 21.43 -13.45
CA SER A 31 -14.10 21.63 -13.13
C SER A 31 -14.64 20.43 -12.34
N ASP A 32 -15.18 20.66 -11.15
CA ASP A 32 -15.63 19.61 -10.23
C ASP A 32 -16.81 20.06 -9.38
N ILE A 33 -17.74 19.14 -9.10
CA ILE A 33 -18.89 19.41 -8.19
C ILE A 33 -18.48 19.62 -6.74
N ARG A 34 -17.29 19.20 -6.36
CA ARG A 34 -16.73 19.44 -5.02
C ARG A 34 -16.44 20.92 -4.82
N LYS A 35 -16.76 21.43 -3.65
CA LYS A 35 -16.52 22.85 -3.29
C LYS A 35 -15.09 23.11 -2.77
N LYS A 36 -14.32 22.05 -2.46
CA LYS A 36 -12.95 22.12 -1.92
C LYS A 36 -12.11 20.96 -2.43
N THR A 37 -10.82 21.15 -2.52
CA THR A 37 -9.83 20.13 -2.79
C THR A 37 -8.63 20.24 -1.86
N PRO A 38 -8.09 19.13 -1.33
CA PRO A 38 -6.85 19.15 -0.55
C PRO A 38 -5.62 19.45 -1.40
N LEU A 39 -5.74 19.44 -2.73
CA LEU A 39 -4.65 19.71 -3.68
C LEU A 39 -4.59 21.18 -4.12
N TRP A 40 -5.30 22.10 -3.44
CA TRP A 40 -5.38 23.51 -3.80
C TRP A 40 -3.99 24.15 -4.04
N GLU A 41 -3.08 24.02 -3.09
CA GLU A 41 -1.73 24.61 -3.16
C GLU A 41 -0.92 24.06 -4.33
N ILE A 42 -1.04 22.75 -4.59
CA ILE A 42 -0.37 22.09 -5.70
C ILE A 42 -0.90 22.61 -7.04
N PHE A 43 -2.22 22.68 -7.18
CA PHE A 43 -2.84 23.19 -8.40
C PHE A 43 -2.47 24.64 -8.67
N GLN A 44 -2.44 25.48 -7.64
CA GLN A 44 -1.96 26.86 -7.78
C GLN A 44 -0.50 26.92 -8.21
N ALA A 45 0.39 26.15 -7.57
CA ALA A 45 1.80 26.09 -7.91
C ALA A 45 2.07 25.59 -9.35
N GLU A 46 1.17 24.72 -9.86
CA GLU A 46 1.26 24.20 -11.23
C GLU A 46 0.47 25.05 -12.25
N GLY A 47 -0.09 26.20 -11.84
CA GLY A 47 -0.82 27.15 -12.71
C GLY A 47 -2.18 26.63 -13.18
N ILE A 48 -2.76 25.66 -12.49
CA ILE A 48 -4.07 25.05 -12.80
C ILE A 48 -5.19 25.90 -12.21
N LYS A 49 -6.14 26.34 -13.05
CA LYS A 49 -7.34 27.07 -12.60
C LYS A 49 -8.38 26.12 -12.03
N LEU A 50 -9.26 26.63 -11.17
CA LEU A 50 -10.29 25.83 -10.50
C LEU A 50 -11.68 26.44 -10.72
N ASP A 51 -12.61 25.60 -11.16
CA ASP A 51 -14.06 25.80 -11.24
C ASP A 51 -14.71 24.75 -10.32
N LEU A 52 -15.05 25.14 -9.09
CA LEU A 52 -15.49 24.25 -8.03
C LEU A 52 -16.94 24.54 -7.59
N GLY A 53 -17.66 23.47 -7.24
CA GLY A 53 -19.05 23.54 -6.77
C GLY A 53 -20.09 23.37 -7.88
N GLY A 54 -19.66 22.99 -9.08
CA GLY A 54 -20.46 22.76 -10.25
C GLY A 54 -19.62 22.60 -11.50
N HIS A 55 -20.25 22.80 -12.66
CA HIS A 55 -19.59 22.82 -13.95
C HIS A 55 -20.13 24.05 -14.70
N ASP A 56 -19.32 25.13 -14.82
CA ASP A 56 -19.73 26.34 -15.53
C ASP A 56 -19.76 26.06 -17.05
N PRO A 57 -20.94 26.15 -17.70
CA PRO A 57 -21.07 25.94 -19.13
C PRO A 57 -20.25 26.90 -19.99
N ASN A 58 -19.97 28.12 -19.51
CA ASN A 58 -19.16 29.09 -20.23
C ASN A 58 -17.68 28.62 -20.27
N ILE A 59 -17.15 28.16 -19.13
CA ILE A 59 -15.78 27.64 -19.04
C ILE A 59 -15.63 26.42 -19.95
N ILE A 60 -16.62 25.52 -19.95
CA ILE A 60 -16.64 24.34 -20.82
C ILE A 60 -16.80 24.76 -22.29
N GLY A 61 -17.67 25.74 -22.55
CA GLY A 61 -17.89 26.27 -23.89
C GLY A 61 -16.65 26.90 -24.52
N GLU A 62 -15.81 27.54 -23.73
CA GLU A 62 -14.58 28.19 -24.16
C GLU A 62 -13.38 27.22 -24.27
N ALA A 63 -13.48 25.99 -23.76
CA ALA A 63 -12.42 25.02 -23.85
C ALA A 63 -12.21 24.52 -25.29
N ASP A 64 -10.96 24.37 -25.70
CA ASP A 64 -10.61 23.75 -26.97
C ASP A 64 -10.80 22.22 -26.90
N LYS A 65 -10.49 21.61 -25.74
CA LYS A 65 -10.67 20.18 -25.47
C LYS A 65 -11.14 19.92 -24.04
N ILE A 66 -11.79 18.80 -23.83
CA ILE A 66 -12.28 18.36 -22.51
C ILE A 66 -11.62 17.03 -22.13
N ALA A 67 -10.91 17.00 -21.01
CA ALA A 67 -10.45 15.76 -20.41
C ALA A 67 -11.47 15.27 -19.38
N VAL A 68 -11.88 14.01 -19.44
CA VAL A 68 -12.94 13.46 -18.58
C VAL A 68 -12.41 12.34 -17.72
N ALA A 69 -12.59 12.46 -16.39
CA ALA A 69 -12.27 11.38 -15.49
C ALA A 69 -13.13 10.13 -15.79
N PRO A 70 -12.57 8.89 -15.78
CA PRO A 70 -13.29 7.69 -16.19
C PRO A 70 -14.64 7.49 -15.52
N SER A 71 -14.75 7.81 -14.23
CA SER A 71 -16.01 7.71 -13.46
C SER A 71 -17.14 8.61 -13.96
N LEU A 72 -16.88 9.56 -14.84
CA LEU A 72 -17.86 10.49 -15.42
C LEU A 72 -18.26 10.16 -16.85
N LEU A 73 -17.57 9.21 -17.52
CA LEU A 73 -17.82 8.86 -18.92
C LEU A 73 -19.19 8.21 -19.17
N GLU A 74 -19.83 7.65 -18.12
CA GLU A 74 -21.17 7.07 -18.22
C GLU A 74 -22.28 8.01 -17.70
N ASN A 75 -21.92 9.25 -17.30
CA ASN A 75 -22.88 10.20 -16.75
C ASN A 75 -23.56 10.98 -17.89
N GLU A 76 -24.84 10.73 -18.11
CA GLU A 76 -25.62 11.36 -19.21
C GLU A 76 -25.59 12.89 -19.16
N LYS A 77 -25.66 13.51 -17.98
CA LYS A 77 -25.60 14.98 -17.83
C LYS A 77 -24.27 15.54 -18.29
N ILE A 78 -23.17 14.84 -17.93
CA ILE A 78 -21.83 15.22 -18.38
C ILE A 78 -21.69 15.04 -19.88
N LEU A 79 -22.16 13.93 -20.44
CA LEU A 79 -22.13 13.68 -21.89
C LEU A 79 -22.92 14.73 -22.68
N GLN A 80 -24.05 15.18 -22.17
CA GLN A 80 -24.82 16.29 -22.79
C GLN A 80 -24.04 17.61 -22.71
N LEU A 81 -23.41 17.90 -21.58
CA LEU A 81 -22.66 19.14 -21.34
C LEU A 81 -21.44 19.29 -22.26
N ILE A 82 -20.78 18.20 -22.62
CA ILE A 82 -19.57 18.17 -23.46
C ILE A 82 -19.87 17.82 -24.94
N LYS A 83 -21.13 17.78 -25.31
CA LYS A 83 -21.52 17.41 -26.68
C LYS A 83 -20.86 18.33 -27.72
N GLY A 84 -20.21 17.73 -28.72
CA GLY A 84 -19.51 18.46 -29.79
C GLY A 84 -18.10 18.93 -29.45
N LYS A 85 -17.58 18.61 -28.24
CA LYS A 85 -16.19 18.87 -27.86
C LYS A 85 -15.30 17.69 -28.18
N GLU A 86 -14.02 17.96 -28.46
CA GLU A 86 -12.98 16.92 -28.53
C GLU A 86 -12.68 16.44 -27.12
N ILE A 87 -12.75 15.12 -26.92
CA ILE A 87 -12.57 14.49 -25.61
C ILE A 87 -11.18 13.89 -25.53
N ILE A 88 -10.49 14.13 -24.40
CA ILE A 88 -9.24 13.48 -24.04
C ILE A 88 -9.54 12.44 -22.97
N THR A 89 -9.24 11.18 -23.26
CA THR A 89 -9.35 10.07 -22.31
C THR A 89 -8.05 9.87 -21.54
N VAL A 90 -8.07 9.00 -20.52
CA VAL A 90 -6.85 8.58 -19.82
C VAL A 90 -5.90 7.85 -20.76
N GLU A 91 -6.44 7.04 -21.65
CA GLU A 91 -5.70 6.28 -22.66
C GLU A 91 -4.97 7.21 -23.62
N ASP A 92 -5.59 8.32 -24.05
CA ASP A 92 -4.96 9.32 -24.89
C ASP A 92 -3.76 9.98 -24.19
N ILE A 93 -3.88 10.27 -22.89
CA ILE A 93 -2.78 10.81 -22.09
C ILE A 93 -1.65 9.77 -21.99
N ILE A 94 -1.97 8.51 -21.71
CA ILE A 94 -1.00 7.42 -21.61
C ILE A 94 -0.25 7.23 -22.94
N ALA A 95 -0.94 7.30 -24.05
CA ALA A 95 -0.37 7.15 -25.39
C ALA A 95 0.50 8.35 -25.79
N SER A 96 0.03 9.59 -25.54
CA SER A 96 0.67 10.81 -26.03
C SER A 96 1.80 11.33 -25.12
N CYS A 97 1.75 11.07 -23.82
CA CYS A 97 2.75 11.54 -22.85
C CYS A 97 3.79 10.45 -22.56
N LYS A 98 4.97 10.58 -23.18
CA LYS A 98 6.05 9.57 -23.00
C LYS A 98 6.71 9.68 -21.61
N VAL A 99 6.97 8.55 -20.99
CA VAL A 99 7.80 8.43 -19.78
C VAL A 99 9.27 8.32 -20.21
N LYS A 100 10.11 9.30 -19.84
CA LYS A 100 11.53 9.36 -20.23
C LYS A 100 12.48 8.99 -19.08
N LYS A 101 11.99 8.96 -17.84
CA LYS A 101 12.76 8.67 -16.62
C LYS A 101 12.68 7.19 -16.22
N PRO A 102 13.62 6.70 -15.38
CA PRO A 102 13.48 5.40 -14.76
C PRO A 102 12.19 5.29 -13.92
N VAL A 103 11.55 4.14 -13.98
CA VAL A 103 10.36 3.84 -13.17
C VAL A 103 10.60 2.56 -12.38
N VAL A 104 10.41 2.65 -11.07
CA VAL A 104 10.41 1.51 -10.15
C VAL A 104 8.96 1.15 -9.84
N GLY A 105 8.56 -0.08 -10.16
CA GLY A 105 7.25 -0.63 -9.82
C GLY A 105 7.31 -1.49 -8.57
N VAL A 106 6.45 -1.24 -7.59
CA VAL A 106 6.39 -2.00 -6.35
C VAL A 106 5.09 -2.79 -6.30
N THR A 107 5.19 -4.13 -6.26
CA THR A 107 4.05 -5.03 -6.11
C THR A 107 4.25 -6.02 -4.95
N GLY A 108 3.25 -6.81 -4.67
CA GLY A 108 3.20 -7.77 -3.57
C GLY A 108 1.87 -7.69 -2.83
N THR A 109 1.68 -8.50 -1.81
CA THR A 109 0.46 -8.45 -0.99
C THR A 109 0.55 -7.31 0.02
N ASN A 110 1.52 -7.32 0.88
CA ASN A 110 1.74 -6.32 1.93
C ASN A 110 3.05 -5.54 1.72
N GLY A 111 3.17 -4.36 2.34
CA GLY A 111 4.40 -3.57 2.33
C GLY A 111 4.58 -2.65 1.12
N LYS A 112 3.75 -2.72 0.07
CA LYS A 112 3.86 -1.89 -1.14
C LYS A 112 4.01 -0.40 -0.83
N THR A 113 3.05 0.16 -0.13
CA THR A 113 3.01 1.59 0.22
C THR A 113 4.23 2.03 1.02
N THR A 114 4.57 1.28 2.07
CA THR A 114 5.71 1.61 2.93
C THR A 114 7.03 1.53 2.16
N THR A 115 7.24 0.45 1.38
CA THR A 115 8.43 0.31 0.51
C THR A 115 8.53 1.45 -0.48
N THR A 116 7.41 1.81 -1.15
CA THR A 116 7.35 2.94 -2.08
C THR A 116 7.75 4.25 -1.40
N GLN A 117 7.24 4.52 -0.19
CA GLN A 117 7.52 5.76 0.54
C GLN A 117 8.96 5.80 1.09
N ILE A 118 9.50 4.68 1.56
CA ILE A 118 10.91 4.59 1.98
C ILE A 118 11.82 4.86 0.77
N LEU A 119 11.57 4.21 -0.38
CA LEU A 119 12.36 4.42 -1.59
C LEU A 119 12.29 5.88 -2.06
N LYS A 120 11.09 6.48 -2.09
CA LYS A 120 10.93 7.90 -2.41
C LYS A 120 11.71 8.80 -1.46
N ASN A 121 11.74 8.47 -0.16
CA ASN A 121 12.50 9.22 0.83
C ASN A 121 14.02 9.11 0.61
N ILE A 122 14.52 7.90 0.32
CA ILE A 122 15.93 7.68 -0.03
C ILE A 122 16.32 8.54 -1.24
N LEU A 123 15.53 8.47 -2.31
CA LEU A 123 15.80 9.21 -3.54
C LEU A 123 15.80 10.72 -3.33
N ARG A 124 14.92 11.27 -2.47
CA ARG A 124 14.93 12.70 -2.11
C ARG A 124 16.15 13.08 -1.31
N VAL A 125 16.56 12.25 -0.36
CA VAL A 125 17.80 12.47 0.42
C VAL A 125 19.02 12.47 -0.47
N ALA A 126 19.00 11.64 -1.52
CA ALA A 126 20.02 11.61 -2.57
C ALA A 126 19.90 12.75 -3.60
N GLY A 127 18.98 13.71 -3.41
CA GLY A 127 18.82 14.90 -4.23
C GLY A 127 17.94 14.77 -5.48
N TYR A 128 17.28 13.62 -5.69
CA TYR A 128 16.40 13.42 -6.84
C TYR A 128 15.01 14.01 -6.62
N LYS A 129 14.45 14.64 -7.66
CA LYS A 129 13.05 15.05 -7.71
C LYS A 129 12.18 13.83 -7.99
N VAL A 130 11.39 13.42 -6.98
CA VAL A 130 10.50 12.26 -7.06
C VAL A 130 9.04 12.72 -7.11
N PRO A 131 8.26 12.33 -8.13
CA PRO A 131 6.87 12.74 -8.25
C PRO A 131 6.03 12.25 -7.08
N GLU A 132 5.15 13.12 -6.58
CA GLU A 132 4.19 12.75 -5.54
C GLU A 132 2.75 12.99 -5.97
N HIS A 133 1.90 12.09 -5.49
CA HIS A 133 0.47 12.27 -5.53
C HIS A 133 -0.04 12.27 -4.09
N TYR A 134 -0.52 13.43 -3.64
CA TYR A 134 -0.81 13.71 -2.23
C TYR A 134 -2.23 13.31 -1.76
N LEU A 135 -3.04 12.72 -2.63
CA LEU A 135 -4.31 12.18 -2.19
C LEU A 135 -4.06 10.86 -1.46
N ASN A 136 -4.55 10.77 -0.22
CA ASN A 136 -4.57 9.56 0.62
C ASN A 136 -5.53 8.50 0.03
N ILE A 137 -5.49 8.29 -1.27
CA ILE A 137 -6.34 7.32 -1.96
C ILE A 137 -5.42 6.18 -2.38
N GLN A 138 -5.81 5.00 -2.00
CA GLN A 138 -5.21 3.78 -2.49
C GLN A 138 -5.48 3.66 -3.98
N GLY A 139 -4.54 4.14 -4.75
CA GLY A 139 -4.59 4.09 -6.18
C GLY A 139 -3.36 3.38 -6.73
N ASN A 140 -3.40 2.06 -6.76
CA ASN A 140 -2.32 1.24 -7.29
C ASN A 140 -2.78 0.29 -8.41
N THR A 141 -3.99 0.49 -8.90
CA THR A 141 -4.61 -0.31 -9.96
C THR A 141 -4.96 0.53 -11.18
N GLU A 142 -5.30 -0.10 -12.27
CA GLU A 142 -5.75 0.50 -13.53
C GLU A 142 -4.76 1.57 -14.07
N PHE A 143 -5.25 2.79 -14.26
CA PHE A 143 -4.48 3.88 -14.89
C PHE A 143 -3.56 4.63 -13.93
N ILE A 144 -3.78 4.52 -12.62
CA ILE A 144 -3.13 5.39 -11.64
C ILE A 144 -1.60 5.26 -11.67
N PRO A 145 -0.99 4.06 -11.66
CA PRO A 145 0.46 3.93 -11.75
C PRO A 145 1.03 4.56 -13.03
N ALA A 146 0.34 4.38 -14.15
CA ALA A 146 0.74 4.91 -15.45
C ALA A 146 0.72 6.44 -15.48
N LEU A 147 -0.30 7.07 -14.87
CA LEU A 147 -0.38 8.52 -14.75
C LEU A 147 0.67 9.07 -13.76
N GLN A 148 0.87 8.41 -12.61
CA GLN A 148 1.92 8.79 -11.65
C GLN A 148 3.31 8.76 -12.28
N ALA A 149 3.62 7.76 -13.10
CA ALA A 149 4.87 7.68 -13.84
C ALA A 149 5.12 8.85 -14.79
N ARG A 150 4.06 9.55 -15.23
CA ARG A 150 4.12 10.72 -16.13
C ARG A 150 4.24 12.06 -15.43
N LEU A 151 4.03 12.13 -14.12
CA LEU A 151 4.29 13.36 -13.36
C LEU A 151 5.77 13.77 -13.48
N GLU A 152 6.06 15.05 -13.35
CA GLU A 152 7.42 15.59 -13.45
C GLU A 152 8.33 15.08 -12.32
N GLY A 153 9.59 14.78 -12.66
CA GLY A 153 10.62 14.32 -11.74
C GLY A 153 11.71 13.53 -12.45
N ASP A 154 12.75 13.15 -11.72
CA ASP A 154 13.94 12.46 -12.24
C ASP A 154 13.75 10.94 -12.24
N ILE A 155 13.10 10.40 -11.21
CA ILE A 155 12.80 8.98 -11.03
C ILE A 155 11.35 8.86 -10.55
N ALA A 156 10.58 7.92 -11.09
CA ALA A 156 9.25 7.61 -10.59
C ALA A 156 9.24 6.29 -9.80
N VAL A 157 8.52 6.28 -8.68
CA VAL A 157 8.25 5.07 -7.91
C VAL A 157 6.73 4.92 -7.80
N VAL A 158 6.21 3.82 -8.32
CA VAL A 158 4.76 3.57 -8.40
C VAL A 158 4.37 2.25 -7.75
N GLU A 159 3.26 2.24 -7.03
CA GLU A 159 2.65 1.00 -6.57
C GLU A 159 1.88 0.36 -7.72
N ILE A 160 1.96 -0.98 -7.84
CA ILE A 160 1.20 -1.75 -8.82
C ILE A 160 0.43 -2.84 -8.10
N GLY A 161 -0.88 -2.65 -8.04
CA GLY A 161 -1.85 -3.56 -7.45
C GLY A 161 -2.62 -4.38 -8.49
N THR A 162 -3.42 -5.32 -8.01
CA THR A 162 -4.36 -6.11 -8.81
C THR A 162 -5.56 -6.50 -7.96
N PHE A 163 -6.70 -6.65 -8.61
CA PHE A 163 -7.89 -7.30 -8.05
C PHE A 163 -7.89 -8.83 -8.29
N GLY A 164 -6.75 -9.41 -8.71
CA GLY A 164 -6.62 -10.83 -9.01
C GLY A 164 -7.05 -11.21 -10.43
N ARG A 165 -7.13 -10.26 -11.34
CA ARG A 165 -7.46 -10.50 -12.75
C ARG A 165 -6.18 -10.59 -13.58
N PRO A 166 -6.04 -11.64 -14.43
CA PRO A 166 -4.90 -11.77 -15.33
C PRO A 166 -4.75 -10.55 -16.25
N GLY A 167 -3.49 -10.15 -16.45
CA GLY A 167 -3.14 -9.01 -17.32
C GLY A 167 -3.14 -7.64 -16.63
N GLU A 168 -3.76 -7.47 -15.46
CA GLU A 168 -3.81 -6.16 -14.76
C GLU A 168 -2.42 -5.64 -14.41
N ILE A 169 -1.59 -6.47 -13.77
CA ILE A 169 -0.22 -6.09 -13.40
C ILE A 169 0.63 -5.83 -14.64
N LYS A 170 0.56 -6.71 -15.64
CA LYS A 170 1.30 -6.57 -16.89
C LYS A 170 0.95 -5.27 -17.61
N LYS A 171 -0.35 -4.96 -17.73
CA LYS A 171 -0.83 -3.72 -18.33
C LYS A 171 -0.34 -2.50 -17.56
N ALA A 172 -0.57 -2.44 -16.24
CA ALA A 172 -0.16 -1.31 -15.41
C ALA A 172 1.36 -1.09 -15.45
N ALA A 173 2.17 -2.15 -15.39
CA ALA A 173 3.63 -2.07 -15.47
C ALA A 173 4.08 -1.60 -16.87
N THR A 174 3.46 -2.10 -17.94
CA THR A 174 3.77 -1.71 -19.33
C THR A 174 3.43 -0.24 -19.57
N ASP A 175 2.25 0.19 -19.18
CA ASP A 175 1.79 1.56 -19.34
C ASP A 175 2.59 2.55 -18.48
N SER A 176 3.09 2.11 -17.33
CA SER A 176 3.99 2.87 -16.45
C SER A 176 5.44 2.90 -16.94
N LYS A 177 5.83 2.03 -17.89
CA LYS A 177 7.21 1.84 -18.35
C LYS A 177 8.16 1.38 -17.23
N VAL A 178 7.72 0.45 -16.40
CA VAL A 178 8.51 -0.11 -15.30
C VAL A 178 9.80 -0.73 -15.84
N LYS A 179 10.94 -0.31 -15.26
CA LYS A 179 12.27 -0.87 -15.55
C LYS A 179 12.78 -1.75 -14.42
N ILE A 180 12.51 -1.37 -13.19
CA ILE A 180 12.90 -2.13 -11.99
C ILE A 180 11.61 -2.53 -11.27
N ALA A 181 11.43 -3.82 -10.96
CA ALA A 181 10.29 -4.31 -10.21
C ALA A 181 10.71 -4.82 -8.84
N ILE A 182 9.97 -4.42 -7.81
CA ILE A 182 10.09 -4.96 -6.45
C ILE A 182 8.88 -5.85 -6.19
N ILE A 183 9.10 -7.08 -5.73
CA ILE A 183 8.05 -7.98 -5.25
C ILE A 183 8.30 -8.24 -3.76
N THR A 184 7.42 -7.69 -2.90
CA THR A 184 7.64 -7.67 -1.45
C THR A 184 7.36 -9.01 -0.77
N ASN A 185 6.17 -9.54 -0.94
CA ASN A 185 5.71 -10.82 -0.40
C ASN A 185 4.42 -11.24 -1.09
N ILE A 186 4.09 -12.53 -0.98
CA ILE A 186 2.82 -13.07 -1.48
C ILE A 186 2.14 -13.87 -0.38
N SER A 187 0.96 -13.41 0.01
CA SER A 187 0.06 -14.10 0.93
C SER A 187 -1.37 -14.00 0.41
N ARG A 188 -2.29 -14.77 0.99
CA ARG A 188 -3.70 -14.69 0.60
C ARG A 188 -4.26 -13.31 0.89
N ASP A 189 -4.88 -12.71 -0.12
CA ASP A 189 -5.48 -11.38 -0.06
C ASP A 189 -6.62 -11.29 -1.08
N HIS A 190 -7.73 -10.62 -0.73
CA HIS A 190 -8.90 -10.34 -1.56
C HIS A 190 -9.59 -11.53 -2.26
N LEU A 191 -9.08 -12.76 -2.14
CA LEU A 191 -9.57 -13.90 -2.90
C LEU A 191 -9.83 -15.13 -2.01
N PRO A 192 -10.80 -15.97 -2.40
CA PRO A 192 -10.97 -17.27 -1.80
C PRO A 192 -9.72 -18.15 -1.97
N PRO A 193 -9.51 -19.16 -1.09
CA PRO A 193 -8.30 -19.99 -1.12
C PRO A 193 -8.03 -20.66 -2.47
N GLU A 194 -9.07 -21.05 -3.20
CA GLU A 194 -8.99 -21.69 -4.52
C GLU A 194 -8.43 -20.78 -5.60
N ASP A 195 -8.55 -19.47 -5.48
CA ASP A 195 -8.03 -18.49 -6.43
C ASP A 195 -6.58 -18.04 -6.11
N PHE A 196 -5.99 -18.53 -5.01
CA PHE A 196 -4.64 -18.14 -4.62
C PHE A 196 -3.56 -18.47 -5.67
N PRO A 197 -3.56 -19.63 -6.36
CA PRO A 197 -2.64 -19.88 -7.45
C PRO A 197 -2.73 -18.86 -8.58
N LYS A 198 -3.95 -18.46 -8.95
CA LYS A 198 -4.19 -17.41 -9.95
C LYS A 198 -3.66 -16.05 -9.50
N TYR A 199 -3.83 -15.71 -8.24
CA TYR A 199 -3.28 -14.49 -7.66
C TYR A 199 -1.75 -14.44 -7.71
N ILE A 200 -1.08 -15.57 -7.45
CA ILE A 200 0.37 -15.72 -7.59
C ILE A 200 0.81 -15.40 -9.02
N GLU A 201 0.14 -15.99 -10.02
CA GLU A 201 0.46 -15.74 -11.43
C GLU A 201 0.22 -14.28 -11.83
N CYS A 202 -0.86 -13.65 -11.36
CA CYS A 202 -1.08 -12.21 -11.56
C CYS A 202 0.09 -11.38 -11.01
N LYS A 203 0.57 -11.69 -9.80
CA LYS A 203 1.70 -10.94 -9.19
C LYS A 203 3.00 -11.15 -9.95
N LYS A 204 3.19 -12.31 -10.55
CA LYS A 204 4.37 -12.65 -11.33
C LYS A 204 4.46 -11.89 -12.66
N GLU A 205 3.34 -11.45 -13.22
CA GLU A 205 3.26 -10.76 -14.52
C GLU A 205 4.22 -9.56 -14.65
N ILE A 206 4.59 -8.89 -13.56
CA ILE A 206 5.50 -7.74 -13.60
C ILE A 206 6.89 -8.11 -14.09
N ILE A 207 7.28 -9.39 -13.96
CA ILE A 207 8.57 -9.93 -14.38
C ILE A 207 8.75 -9.88 -15.90
N ASP A 208 7.64 -10.04 -16.63
CA ASP A 208 7.63 -10.00 -18.10
C ASP A 208 7.95 -8.60 -18.64
N VAL A 209 7.77 -7.56 -17.82
CA VAL A 209 7.91 -6.16 -18.23
C VAL A 209 9.22 -5.56 -17.75
N ALA A 210 9.60 -5.80 -16.50
CA ALA A 210 10.75 -5.16 -15.88
C ALA A 210 12.08 -5.73 -16.40
N GLN A 211 13.10 -4.88 -16.49
CA GLN A 211 14.47 -5.27 -16.88
C GLN A 211 15.24 -5.87 -15.71
N HIS A 212 15.00 -5.37 -14.49
CA HIS A 212 15.62 -5.86 -13.26
C HIS A 212 14.56 -6.16 -12.21
N ILE A 213 14.73 -7.24 -11.45
CA ILE A 213 13.74 -7.80 -10.53
C ILE A 213 14.36 -7.92 -9.15
N ILE A 214 13.69 -7.31 -8.16
CA ILE A 214 14.11 -7.35 -6.75
C ILE A 214 13.13 -8.26 -6.00
N LEU A 215 13.63 -9.36 -5.46
CA LEU A 215 12.85 -10.44 -4.87
C LEU A 215 13.17 -10.62 -3.39
N ASN A 216 12.13 -10.78 -2.58
CA ASN A 216 12.28 -11.22 -1.19
C ASN A 216 12.68 -12.70 -1.15
N ALA A 217 13.93 -12.99 -0.79
CA ALA A 217 14.43 -14.35 -0.71
C ALA A 217 13.79 -15.16 0.44
N ASP A 218 13.31 -14.48 1.47
CA ASP A 218 12.69 -15.11 2.64
C ASP A 218 11.23 -15.54 2.37
N ASP A 219 10.63 -15.06 1.27
CA ASP A 219 9.33 -15.54 0.79
C ASP A 219 9.52 -16.65 -0.24
N PRO A 220 9.14 -17.92 0.06
CA PRO A 220 9.38 -19.04 -0.84
C PRO A 220 8.64 -18.92 -2.19
N ILE A 221 7.49 -18.25 -2.24
CA ILE A 221 6.76 -18.02 -3.50
C ILE A 221 7.48 -16.97 -4.33
N VAL A 222 7.81 -15.82 -3.71
CA VAL A 222 8.52 -14.73 -4.40
C VAL A 222 9.87 -15.19 -4.90
N ALA A 223 10.64 -15.90 -4.08
CA ALA A 223 11.94 -16.42 -4.48
C ALA A 223 11.86 -17.42 -5.65
N SER A 224 10.76 -18.20 -5.74
CA SER A 224 10.55 -19.13 -6.85
C SER A 224 10.40 -18.47 -8.22
N PHE A 225 10.07 -17.19 -8.24
CA PHE A 225 9.92 -16.41 -9.49
C PHE A 225 11.24 -16.23 -10.24
N ALA A 226 12.37 -16.39 -9.55
CA ALA A 226 13.70 -16.37 -10.17
C ALA A 226 13.97 -17.54 -11.12
N LYS A 227 13.15 -18.60 -11.07
CA LYS A 227 13.34 -19.76 -11.95
C LYS A 227 13.34 -19.35 -13.42
N ASN A 228 14.38 -19.74 -14.12
CA ASN A 228 14.59 -19.46 -15.55
C ASN A 228 14.88 -17.98 -15.89
N LEU A 229 15.13 -17.12 -14.90
CA LEU A 229 15.62 -15.77 -15.16
C LEU A 229 17.14 -15.72 -15.12
N PRO A 230 17.79 -14.90 -15.97
CA PRO A 230 19.22 -14.63 -15.86
C PRO A 230 19.57 -14.01 -14.49
N GLY A 231 20.67 -14.46 -13.89
CA GLY A 231 21.07 -14.03 -12.55
C GLY A 231 21.36 -12.51 -12.45
N ASP A 232 21.90 -11.93 -13.50
CA ASP A 232 22.18 -10.49 -13.61
C ASP A 232 20.92 -9.59 -13.62
N ARG A 233 19.75 -10.19 -13.83
CA ARG A 233 18.46 -9.51 -13.75
C ARG A 233 17.82 -9.55 -12.36
N ILE A 234 18.43 -10.20 -11.39
CA ILE A 234 17.81 -10.48 -10.09
C ILE A 234 18.68 -9.90 -8.98
N THR A 235 18.04 -9.32 -7.98
CA THR A 235 18.63 -9.00 -6.67
C THR A 235 17.76 -9.63 -5.59
N PHE A 236 18.35 -10.50 -4.76
CA PHE A 236 17.69 -11.08 -3.61
C PHE A 236 17.97 -10.28 -2.34
N TYR A 237 16.92 -9.97 -1.59
CA TYR A 237 17.05 -9.37 -0.27
C TYR A 237 16.38 -10.21 0.82
N GLY A 238 16.83 -10.08 2.06
CA GLY A 238 16.26 -10.78 3.19
C GLY A 238 16.98 -10.51 4.51
N ILE A 239 16.54 -11.19 5.58
CA ILE A 239 17.15 -11.11 6.91
C ILE A 239 18.16 -12.25 7.07
N GLU A 240 19.42 -11.92 7.40
CA GLU A 240 20.47 -12.90 7.63
C GLU A 240 20.53 -13.33 9.10
N SER A 241 20.44 -12.37 10.03
CA SER A 241 20.55 -12.68 11.46
C SER A 241 19.74 -11.74 12.34
N LEU A 242 19.15 -12.32 13.40
CA LEU A 242 18.50 -11.60 14.49
C LEU A 242 19.45 -11.53 15.68
N LYS A 243 19.48 -10.39 16.37
CA LYS A 243 20.18 -10.20 17.65
C LYS A 243 19.22 -10.32 18.83
N SER A 244 17.92 -10.03 18.62
CA SER A 244 16.86 -10.17 19.60
C SER A 244 15.96 -11.36 19.28
N HIS A 245 15.27 -11.86 20.30
CA HIS A 245 14.18 -12.80 20.12
C HIS A 245 12.93 -12.04 19.64
N PHE A 246 12.25 -12.61 18.65
CA PHE A 246 10.95 -12.12 18.17
C PHE A 246 9.92 -13.23 18.35
N GLU A 247 8.75 -12.88 18.88
CA GLU A 247 7.63 -13.80 18.91
C GLU A 247 7.07 -13.94 17.49
N VAL A 248 7.09 -15.15 16.95
CA VAL A 248 6.62 -15.42 15.58
C VAL A 248 5.28 -16.11 15.61
N PHE A 249 4.30 -15.55 14.94
CA PHE A 249 3.03 -16.21 14.62
C PHE A 249 3.19 -17.00 13.32
N PRO A 250 3.48 -18.32 13.37
CA PRO A 250 3.89 -19.07 12.19
C PRO A 250 2.75 -19.27 11.19
N GLU A 251 3.10 -19.23 9.92
CA GLU A 251 2.25 -19.60 8.81
C GLU A 251 2.95 -20.69 7.98
N ASN A 252 2.32 -21.83 7.78
CA ASN A 252 2.88 -22.92 7.00
C ASN A 252 2.72 -22.64 5.50
N ARG A 253 3.73 -23.03 4.72
CA ARG A 253 3.76 -22.91 3.27
C ARG A 253 4.17 -24.22 2.65
N GLU A 254 3.63 -24.48 1.46
CA GLU A 254 4.03 -25.57 0.60
C GLU A 254 5.16 -25.13 -0.33
N CYS A 255 5.97 -26.08 -0.71
CA CYS A 255 7.03 -25.87 -1.67
C CYS A 255 6.44 -25.58 -3.06
N PRO A 256 6.81 -24.47 -3.73
CA PRO A 256 6.27 -24.14 -5.06
C PRO A 256 6.68 -25.11 -6.17
N TYR A 257 7.57 -26.06 -5.87
CA TYR A 257 8.02 -27.05 -6.85
C TYR A 257 7.47 -28.46 -6.64
N CYS A 258 7.16 -28.86 -5.42
CA CYS A 258 6.73 -30.24 -5.14
C CYS A 258 5.54 -30.34 -4.18
N ASN A 259 4.95 -29.22 -3.78
CA ASN A 259 3.78 -29.09 -2.90
C ASN A 259 3.93 -29.72 -1.50
N LYS A 260 5.15 -30.18 -1.12
CA LYS A 260 5.40 -30.63 0.25
C LYS A 260 5.55 -29.43 1.18
N THR A 261 5.13 -29.59 2.43
CA THR A 261 5.30 -28.56 3.47
C THR A 261 6.78 -28.20 3.62
N LEU A 262 7.08 -26.88 3.56
CA LEU A 262 8.42 -26.35 3.76
C LEU A 262 8.86 -26.50 5.21
N LYS A 263 10.16 -26.79 5.39
CA LYS A 263 10.83 -26.75 6.68
C LYS A 263 11.60 -25.44 6.80
N TYR A 264 11.78 -24.96 8.02
CA TYR A 264 12.48 -23.71 8.32
C TYR A 264 13.60 -23.95 9.31
N LYS A 265 14.79 -23.44 9.03
CA LYS A 265 15.86 -23.31 10.02
C LYS A 265 15.53 -22.19 10.99
N ARG A 266 14.98 -21.07 10.48
CA ARG A 266 14.49 -19.95 11.27
C ARG A 266 13.33 -19.27 10.54
N ARG A 267 12.27 -18.96 11.27
CA ARG A 267 11.19 -18.10 10.81
C ARG A 267 11.40 -16.70 11.38
N PHE A 268 11.10 -15.70 10.56
CA PHE A 268 11.20 -14.29 10.95
C PHE A 268 9.82 -13.67 11.13
N LEU A 269 8.94 -13.83 10.14
CA LEU A 269 7.61 -13.23 10.15
C LEU A 269 6.63 -14.10 9.33
N GLY A 270 5.63 -14.70 9.98
CA GLY A 270 4.65 -15.54 9.32
C GLY A 270 5.29 -16.72 8.58
N HIS A 271 5.29 -16.66 7.24
CA HIS A 271 5.91 -17.63 6.34
C HIS A 271 7.30 -17.20 5.83
N LEU A 272 7.75 -16.00 6.19
CA LEU A 272 9.07 -15.49 5.79
C LEU A 272 10.17 -16.09 6.67
N GLY A 273 11.26 -16.55 6.07
CA GLY A 273 12.37 -17.12 6.82
C GLY A 273 13.40 -17.90 5.99
N ASP A 274 14.33 -18.54 6.68
CA ASP A 274 15.32 -19.46 6.08
C ASP A 274 14.70 -20.85 5.95
N TYR A 275 14.10 -21.09 4.80
CA TYR A 275 13.37 -22.31 4.47
C TYR A 275 14.16 -23.28 3.58
N TYR A 276 13.75 -24.55 3.64
CA TYR A 276 14.24 -25.61 2.76
C TYR A 276 13.18 -26.70 2.54
N CYS A 277 13.34 -27.43 1.44
CA CYS A 277 12.49 -28.55 1.07
C CYS A 277 13.32 -29.81 0.78
N THR A 278 12.73 -30.97 0.99
CA THR A 278 13.34 -32.28 0.66
C THR A 278 13.59 -32.48 -0.85
N CYS A 279 12.93 -31.69 -1.72
CA CYS A 279 13.20 -31.71 -3.17
C CYS A 279 14.46 -30.90 -3.57
N GLY A 280 15.17 -30.31 -2.61
CA GLY A 280 16.35 -29.47 -2.86
C GLY A 280 16.04 -27.96 -2.94
N TYR A 281 14.77 -27.55 -3.03
CA TYR A 281 14.42 -26.12 -2.98
C TYR A 281 14.75 -25.51 -1.62
N ARG A 282 15.41 -24.37 -1.65
CA ARG A 282 15.84 -23.65 -0.44
C ARG A 282 15.93 -22.17 -0.71
N ARG A 283 15.98 -21.38 0.37
CA ARG A 283 16.19 -19.93 0.31
C ARG A 283 17.45 -19.60 -0.52
N PRO A 284 17.34 -18.69 -1.50
CA PRO A 284 18.49 -18.19 -2.25
C PRO A 284 19.50 -17.45 -1.36
N GLU A 285 20.71 -17.27 -1.87
CA GLU A 285 21.71 -16.38 -1.25
C GLU A 285 21.24 -14.92 -1.32
N LEU A 286 21.56 -14.14 -0.28
CA LEU A 286 21.14 -12.76 -0.15
C LEU A 286 22.22 -11.80 -0.63
N GLU A 287 21.89 -10.93 -1.55
CA GLU A 287 22.79 -9.84 -2.00
C GLU A 287 22.62 -8.62 -1.11
N VAL A 288 21.38 -8.25 -0.76
CA VAL A 288 21.08 -7.17 0.18
C VAL A 288 20.46 -7.77 1.45
N LYS A 289 21.18 -7.65 2.56
CA LYS A 289 20.80 -8.36 3.79
C LYS A 289 20.86 -7.50 5.03
N ALA A 290 19.86 -7.72 5.89
CA ALA A 290 19.88 -7.19 7.26
C ALA A 290 20.55 -8.17 8.21
N THR A 291 21.49 -7.66 8.99
CA THR A 291 22.18 -8.39 10.03
C THR A 291 21.94 -7.75 11.39
N GLN A 292 22.12 -8.52 12.48
CA GLN A 292 21.97 -8.02 13.84
C GLN A 292 20.63 -7.32 14.09
N VAL A 293 19.54 -7.86 13.54
CA VAL A 293 18.21 -7.24 13.63
C VAL A 293 17.71 -7.28 15.06
N GLU A 294 17.39 -6.12 15.60
CA GLU A 294 16.70 -5.88 16.87
C GLU A 294 15.28 -5.30 16.56
N LYS A 295 14.54 -4.93 17.59
CA LYS A 295 13.15 -4.44 17.47
C LYS A 295 12.98 -3.29 16.47
N ASP A 296 13.86 -2.30 16.51
CA ASP A 296 13.84 -1.07 15.70
C ASP A 296 15.18 -0.78 15.01
N LYS A 297 16.17 -1.70 15.10
CA LYS A 297 17.53 -1.49 14.61
C LYS A 297 18.04 -2.69 13.84
N PHE A 298 18.85 -2.42 12.83
CA PHE A 298 19.56 -3.44 12.07
C PHE A 298 20.76 -2.85 11.35
N LYS A 299 21.66 -3.70 10.87
CA LYS A 299 22.72 -3.31 9.95
C LYS A 299 22.44 -3.81 8.55
N LEU A 300 22.74 -3.00 7.56
CA LEU A 300 22.80 -3.43 6.15
C LEU A 300 24.22 -3.88 5.82
N ASN A 301 24.35 -4.92 5.01
CA ASN A 301 25.66 -5.42 4.57
C ASN A 301 26.41 -4.47 3.60
N ILE A 302 25.87 -3.30 3.32
CA ILE A 302 26.46 -2.28 2.44
C ILE A 302 27.22 -1.20 3.23
N ALA A 303 27.06 -1.15 4.55
CA ALA A 303 27.76 -0.19 5.43
C ALA A 303 27.81 -0.68 6.87
N GLU A 304 28.74 -0.12 7.65
CA GLU A 304 28.91 -0.46 9.07
C GLU A 304 27.90 0.23 10.01
N GLU A 305 27.27 1.29 9.54
CA GLU A 305 26.32 2.08 10.33
C GLU A 305 25.07 1.27 10.69
N THR A 306 24.58 1.46 11.91
CA THR A 306 23.31 0.87 12.36
C THR A 306 22.14 1.76 11.95
N ILE A 307 21.19 1.17 11.24
CA ILE A 307 19.93 1.81 10.88
C ILE A 307 19.00 1.74 12.07
N LYS A 308 18.34 2.85 12.41
CA LYS A 308 17.29 2.93 13.43
C LYS A 308 15.98 3.35 12.78
N LEU A 309 15.02 2.43 12.74
CA LEU A 309 13.67 2.69 12.23
C LEU A 309 12.88 3.53 13.25
N LYS A 310 12.18 4.55 12.77
CA LYS A 310 11.22 5.31 13.59
C LYS A 310 9.91 4.56 13.80
N THR A 311 9.57 3.67 12.88
CA THR A 311 8.45 2.73 12.97
C THR A 311 9.03 1.33 13.00
N GLY A 312 9.02 0.67 14.15
CA GLY A 312 9.63 -0.64 14.37
C GLY A 312 8.96 -1.79 13.59
N GLY A 313 9.35 -3.01 13.91
CA GLY A 313 8.80 -4.25 13.39
C GLY A 313 9.56 -4.84 12.20
N LEU A 314 9.63 -6.17 12.16
CA LEU A 314 10.34 -6.92 11.12
C LEU A 314 9.82 -6.63 9.71
N PHE A 315 8.51 -6.36 9.56
CA PHE A 315 7.95 -6.00 8.26
C PHE A 315 8.54 -4.68 7.72
N ASN A 316 8.90 -3.72 8.59
CA ASN A 316 9.57 -2.49 8.17
C ASN A 316 11.05 -2.69 7.88
N VAL A 317 11.70 -3.68 8.48
CA VAL A 317 13.04 -4.13 8.06
C VAL A 317 12.96 -4.65 6.62
N TYR A 318 12.00 -5.52 6.29
CA TYR A 318 11.80 -6.02 4.92
C TYR A 318 11.49 -4.89 3.92
N ASN A 319 10.62 -3.94 4.30
CA ASN A 319 10.30 -2.80 3.44
C ASN A 319 11.54 -1.93 3.16
N SER A 320 12.40 -1.75 4.18
CA SER A 320 13.66 -1.01 4.06
C SER A 320 14.68 -1.74 3.20
N LEU A 321 14.80 -3.07 3.34
CA LEU A 321 15.65 -3.91 2.51
C LEU A 321 15.26 -3.85 1.04
N ALA A 322 13.96 -3.95 0.75
CA ALA A 322 13.44 -3.84 -0.60
C ALA A 322 13.74 -2.48 -1.25
N ALA A 323 13.56 -1.39 -0.48
CA ALA A 323 13.89 -0.04 -0.90
C ALA A 323 15.39 0.15 -1.10
N ALA A 324 16.23 -0.38 -0.20
CA ALA A 324 17.69 -0.34 -0.30
C ALA A 324 18.19 -1.08 -1.54
N ALA A 325 17.66 -2.27 -1.82
CA ALA A 325 18.02 -3.05 -3.01
C ALA A 325 17.70 -2.28 -4.31
N ALA A 326 16.52 -1.64 -4.37
CA ALA A 326 16.16 -0.80 -5.52
C ALA A 326 17.07 0.42 -5.66
N SER A 327 17.44 1.05 -4.54
CA SER A 327 18.33 2.20 -4.52
C SER A 327 19.72 1.84 -5.02
N LEU A 328 20.27 0.70 -4.60
CA LEU A 328 21.54 0.18 -5.10
C LEU A 328 21.49 -0.11 -6.61
N THR A 329 20.40 -0.72 -7.09
CA THR A 329 20.19 -0.97 -8.53
C THR A 329 20.13 0.33 -9.34
N LEU A 330 19.64 1.43 -8.72
CA LEU A 330 19.64 2.76 -9.32
C LEU A 330 20.99 3.49 -9.20
N GLY A 331 22.00 2.93 -8.52
CA GLY A 331 23.32 3.53 -8.31
C GLY A 331 23.34 4.60 -7.21
N ILE A 332 22.40 4.55 -6.27
CA ILE A 332 22.36 5.47 -5.12
C ILE A 332 23.47 5.10 -4.12
N ASP A 333 24.13 6.12 -3.60
CA ASP A 333 25.19 5.96 -2.61
C ASP A 333 24.69 5.30 -1.31
N PRO A 334 25.41 4.32 -0.73
CA PRO A 334 25.05 3.66 0.52
C PRO A 334 24.75 4.62 1.67
N ASP A 335 25.49 5.73 1.82
CA ASP A 335 25.24 6.70 2.89
C ASP A 335 23.90 7.42 2.72
N ASP A 336 23.51 7.72 1.48
CA ASP A 336 22.21 8.29 1.17
C ASP A 336 21.07 7.29 1.44
N ILE A 337 21.29 6.01 1.17
CA ILE A 337 20.34 4.95 1.48
C ILE A 337 20.10 4.89 2.99
N ILE A 338 21.16 4.87 3.78
CA ILE A 338 21.07 4.82 5.24
C ILE A 338 20.39 6.07 5.80
N ARG A 339 20.81 7.27 5.36
CA ARG A 339 20.19 8.53 5.76
C ARG A 339 18.70 8.58 5.39
N GLY A 340 18.38 8.09 4.20
CA GLY A 340 16.99 8.02 3.73
C GLY A 340 16.11 7.10 4.58
N ILE A 341 16.61 5.92 4.96
CA ILE A 341 15.88 5.00 5.84
C ILE A 341 15.76 5.58 7.24
N ASN A 342 16.85 6.10 7.83
CA ASN A 342 16.85 6.69 9.18
C ASN A 342 15.93 7.91 9.32
N SER A 343 15.79 8.72 8.26
CA SER A 343 14.94 9.91 8.25
C SER A 343 13.47 9.62 7.97
N PHE A 344 13.13 8.42 7.53
CA PHE A 344 11.74 8.06 7.20
C PHE A 344 10.85 8.08 8.44
N LYS A 345 9.76 8.84 8.39
CA LYS A 345 8.86 9.10 9.54
C LYS A 345 7.68 8.12 9.64
N GLY A 346 7.57 7.18 8.70
CA GLY A 346 6.42 6.28 8.57
C GLY A 346 5.51 6.66 7.39
N ALA A 347 4.64 5.72 7.02
CA ALA A 347 3.60 5.92 6.01
C ALA A 347 2.24 6.08 6.69
N ALA A 348 1.41 6.98 6.19
CA ALA A 348 0.07 7.21 6.74
C ALA A 348 -0.74 5.92 6.82
N GLY A 349 -1.33 5.65 7.97
CA GLY A 349 -2.12 4.45 8.23
C GLY A 349 -1.33 3.14 8.21
N ARG A 350 -0.03 3.18 8.49
CA ARG A 350 0.84 2.03 8.61
C ARG A 350 1.62 2.11 9.91
N HIS A 351 1.14 1.42 10.96
CA HIS A 351 1.64 1.56 12.33
C HIS A 351 1.76 3.03 12.73
N GLU A 352 0.74 3.81 12.43
CA GLU A 352 0.72 5.25 12.69
C GLU A 352 0.22 5.51 14.11
N ILE A 353 1.08 6.06 14.96
CA ILE A 353 0.71 6.46 16.31
C ILE A 353 -0.06 7.78 16.23
N ILE A 354 -1.32 7.76 16.64
CA ILE A 354 -2.23 8.93 16.64
C ILE A 354 -2.19 9.64 17.99
N LYS A 355 -2.02 8.87 19.07
CA LYS A 355 -1.98 9.36 20.45
C LYS A 355 -1.08 8.45 21.27
N GLU A 356 -0.39 8.99 22.29
CA GLU A 356 0.53 8.23 23.13
C GLU A 356 -0.11 7.68 24.41
N GLU A 357 -1.09 8.36 24.99
CA GLU A 357 -1.70 8.00 26.28
C GLU A 357 -3.24 8.15 26.27
N PRO A 358 -4.05 7.07 26.30
CA PRO A 358 -3.62 5.73 25.99
C PRO A 358 -3.08 5.65 24.55
N ARG A 359 -2.16 4.73 24.31
CA ARG A 359 -1.54 4.64 22.99
C ARG A 359 -2.55 4.21 21.94
N ILE A 360 -2.73 5.01 20.88
CA ILE A 360 -3.66 4.71 19.78
C ILE A 360 -2.84 4.55 18.51
N ILE A 361 -2.89 3.34 17.94
CA ILE A 361 -2.21 2.98 16.70
C ILE A 361 -3.24 2.74 15.61
N LEU A 362 -3.03 3.37 14.45
CA LEU A 362 -3.81 3.14 13.24
C LEU A 362 -3.02 2.33 12.24
N ASP A 363 -3.58 1.20 11.80
CA ASP A 363 -2.99 0.37 10.74
C ASP A 363 -4.04 -0.08 9.72
N TYR A 364 -3.66 -0.05 8.45
CA TYR A 364 -4.53 -0.49 7.35
C TYR A 364 -4.61 -2.01 7.20
N ALA A 365 -3.99 -2.79 8.07
CA ALA A 365 -4.03 -4.24 7.99
C ALA A 365 -5.47 -4.76 7.79
N HIS A 366 -5.70 -5.50 6.72
CA HIS A 366 -7.03 -5.97 6.29
C HIS A 366 -7.03 -7.44 5.84
N ASN A 367 -5.87 -8.06 5.79
CA ASN A 367 -5.70 -9.48 5.47
C ASN A 367 -4.95 -10.21 6.60
N PRO A 368 -5.03 -11.56 6.67
CA PRO A 368 -4.43 -12.34 7.77
C PRO A 368 -2.93 -12.07 7.98
N ALA A 369 -2.15 -11.95 6.91
CA ALA A 369 -0.71 -11.72 7.02
C ALA A 369 -0.39 -10.32 7.55
N GLY A 370 -1.11 -9.28 7.12
CA GLY A 370 -0.99 -7.92 7.63
C GLY A 370 -1.39 -7.82 9.10
N VAL A 371 -2.51 -8.42 9.48
CA VAL A 371 -2.97 -8.44 10.88
C VAL A 371 -1.98 -9.20 11.77
N ARG A 372 -1.41 -10.32 11.29
CA ARG A 372 -0.38 -11.07 12.00
C ARG A 372 0.85 -10.21 12.27
N ALA A 373 1.29 -9.48 11.25
CA ALA A 373 2.49 -8.63 11.34
C ALA A 373 2.31 -7.48 12.34
N ILE A 374 1.18 -6.77 12.29
CA ILE A 374 0.93 -5.65 13.22
C ILE A 374 0.66 -6.14 14.64
N MET A 375 -0.05 -7.26 14.82
CA MET A 375 -0.27 -7.85 16.14
C MET A 375 1.03 -8.31 16.80
N GLN A 376 1.97 -8.88 16.03
CA GLN A 376 3.29 -9.23 16.53
C GLN A 376 4.00 -8.00 17.09
N LEU A 377 4.04 -6.90 16.32
CA LEU A 377 4.70 -5.66 16.73
C LEU A 377 4.02 -5.04 17.96
N VAL A 378 2.70 -4.89 17.93
CA VAL A 378 1.94 -4.27 19.03
C VAL A 378 2.09 -5.06 20.32
N LYS A 379 2.13 -6.40 20.25
CA LYS A 379 2.36 -7.25 21.42
C LYS A 379 3.75 -7.05 22.06
N GLU A 380 4.77 -6.76 21.23
CA GLU A 380 6.11 -6.45 21.71
C GLU A 380 6.24 -5.04 22.31
N GLU A 381 5.36 -4.11 21.89
CA GLU A 381 5.41 -2.70 22.27
C GLU A 381 4.47 -2.32 23.42
N THR A 382 3.45 -3.12 23.70
CA THR A 382 2.39 -2.80 24.67
C THR A 382 2.74 -3.33 26.07
N PRO A 383 2.90 -2.45 27.08
CA PRO A 383 3.09 -2.89 28.47
C PRO A 383 1.81 -3.44 29.11
N GLY A 384 0.67 -2.83 28.80
CA GLY A 384 -0.66 -3.18 29.31
C GLY A 384 -1.46 -4.10 28.38
N ARG A 385 -2.76 -3.85 28.29
CA ARG A 385 -3.69 -4.64 27.45
C ARG A 385 -3.71 -4.14 26.03
N ILE A 386 -4.01 -5.04 25.09
CA ILE A 386 -4.24 -4.73 23.70
C ILE A 386 -5.76 -4.72 23.44
N ILE A 387 -6.30 -3.57 23.04
CA ILE A 387 -7.69 -3.37 22.68
C ILE A 387 -7.77 -3.14 21.17
N VAL A 388 -8.38 -4.06 20.43
CA VAL A 388 -8.47 -3.97 18.97
C VAL A 388 -9.83 -3.45 18.54
N VAL A 389 -9.85 -2.33 17.80
CA VAL A 389 -11.01 -1.87 17.04
C VAL A 389 -10.91 -2.45 15.63
N ASN A 390 -11.74 -3.46 15.36
CA ASN A 390 -11.69 -4.16 14.07
C ASN A 390 -12.73 -3.57 13.10
N THR A 391 -12.24 -2.86 12.07
CA THR A 391 -13.07 -2.20 11.04
C THR A 391 -12.97 -2.87 9.67
N ILE A 392 -12.43 -4.09 9.59
CA ILE A 392 -12.14 -4.81 8.34
C ILE A 392 -13.42 -5.09 7.55
N ALA A 393 -13.31 -5.00 6.22
CA ALA A 393 -14.41 -5.05 5.26
C ALA A 393 -14.69 -6.44 4.67
N SER A 394 -14.07 -7.51 5.15
CA SER A 394 -14.13 -8.86 4.55
C SER A 394 -13.53 -8.97 3.15
N GLU A 395 -12.49 -8.20 2.88
CA GLU A 395 -11.79 -8.24 1.60
C GLU A 395 -11.15 -9.61 1.33
N SER A 396 -10.71 -10.30 2.38
CA SER A 396 -10.13 -11.66 2.31
C SER A 396 -11.16 -12.79 2.32
N GLY A 397 -12.46 -12.47 2.21
CA GLY A 397 -13.56 -13.43 2.28
C GLY A 397 -13.78 -14.04 3.68
N ILE A 398 -14.76 -14.91 3.82
CA ILE A 398 -15.19 -15.47 5.11
C ILE A 398 -14.06 -16.24 5.83
N GLU A 399 -13.28 -17.02 5.10
CA GLU A 399 -12.17 -17.78 5.69
C GLU A 399 -11.02 -16.86 6.15
N GLY A 400 -10.73 -15.81 5.38
CA GLY A 400 -9.78 -14.77 5.78
C GLY A 400 -10.23 -14.05 7.05
N ASP A 401 -11.50 -13.69 7.15
CA ASP A 401 -12.06 -13.06 8.36
C ASP A 401 -11.96 -13.97 9.58
N ARG A 402 -12.23 -15.28 9.43
CA ARG A 402 -12.07 -16.26 10.50
C ARG A 402 -10.61 -16.41 10.94
N GLU A 403 -9.67 -16.41 9.99
CA GLU A 403 -8.23 -16.43 10.28
C GLU A 403 -7.80 -15.17 11.02
N ILE A 404 -8.25 -13.99 10.57
CA ILE A 404 -8.04 -12.71 11.27
C ILE A 404 -8.56 -12.80 12.71
N ALA A 405 -9.78 -13.28 12.92
CA ALA A 405 -10.35 -13.42 14.27
C ALA A 405 -9.53 -14.34 15.18
N ARG A 406 -8.95 -15.43 14.62
CA ARG A 406 -8.04 -16.32 15.37
C ARG A 406 -6.72 -15.60 15.72
N ILE A 407 -6.16 -14.81 14.83
CA ILE A 407 -4.96 -14.01 15.08
C ILE A 407 -5.24 -12.98 16.19
N LEU A 408 -6.37 -12.30 16.12
CA LEU A 408 -6.83 -11.35 17.13
C LEU A 408 -7.14 -11.97 18.50
N SER A 409 -7.15 -13.30 18.62
CA SER A 409 -7.20 -13.99 19.94
C SER A 409 -5.98 -13.68 20.82
N ASN A 410 -4.95 -13.05 20.27
CA ASN A 410 -3.78 -12.54 21.03
C ASN A 410 -4.01 -11.14 21.61
N ALA A 411 -5.13 -10.51 21.34
CA ALA A 411 -5.55 -9.29 22.01
C ALA A 411 -6.34 -9.62 23.29
N ASP A 412 -6.44 -8.67 24.21
CA ASP A 412 -7.23 -8.80 25.43
C ASP A 412 -8.72 -8.51 25.15
N ILE A 413 -8.96 -7.47 24.36
CA ILE A 413 -10.31 -7.01 24.02
C ILE A 413 -10.42 -6.77 22.51
N ILE A 414 -11.54 -7.20 21.92
CA ILE A 414 -11.88 -6.90 20.52
C ILE A 414 -13.23 -6.17 20.48
N ILE A 415 -13.26 -5.07 19.75
CA ILE A 415 -14.46 -4.29 19.47
C ILE A 415 -14.71 -4.33 17.95
N PRO A 416 -15.57 -5.25 17.48
CA PRO A 416 -15.89 -5.35 16.06
C PRO A 416 -16.81 -4.19 15.65
N ALA A 417 -16.31 -3.33 14.76
CA ALA A 417 -17.05 -2.16 14.29
C ALA A 417 -18.04 -2.50 13.15
N SER A 418 -17.67 -3.44 12.25
CA SER A 418 -18.51 -3.82 11.12
C SER A 418 -19.35 -5.08 11.41
N TYR A 419 -20.39 -5.30 10.60
CA TYR A 419 -21.21 -6.51 10.67
C TYR A 419 -20.38 -7.79 10.42
N ASN A 420 -19.46 -7.74 9.46
CA ASN A 420 -18.61 -8.86 9.11
C ASN A 420 -17.55 -9.13 10.20
N ALA A 421 -16.90 -8.08 10.70
CA ALA A 421 -15.99 -8.21 11.83
C ALA A 421 -16.70 -8.79 13.08
N ARG A 422 -17.96 -8.40 13.30
CA ARG A 422 -18.78 -8.98 14.38
C ARG A 422 -19.03 -10.48 14.21
N LYS A 423 -19.41 -10.92 13.01
CA LYS A 423 -19.59 -12.35 12.72
C LYS A 423 -18.29 -13.14 12.87
N ALA A 424 -17.20 -12.60 12.33
CA ALA A 424 -15.90 -13.24 12.42
C ALA A 424 -15.40 -13.34 13.86
N SER A 425 -15.76 -12.39 14.73
CA SER A 425 -15.33 -12.40 16.15
C SER A 425 -15.79 -13.62 16.96
N GLU A 426 -16.81 -14.37 16.49
CA GLU A 426 -17.21 -15.65 17.09
C GLU A 426 -16.07 -16.71 17.07
N HIS A 427 -15.06 -16.52 16.25
CA HIS A 427 -13.90 -17.41 16.14
C HIS A 427 -12.68 -16.96 16.97
N THR A 428 -12.78 -15.89 17.74
CA THR A 428 -11.71 -15.43 18.64
C THR A 428 -11.89 -15.98 20.06
N ARG A 429 -10.77 -16.03 20.81
CA ARG A 429 -10.75 -16.32 22.26
C ARG A 429 -10.65 -15.05 23.12
N ALA A 430 -10.40 -13.90 22.52
CA ALA A 430 -10.34 -12.62 23.22
C ALA A 430 -11.72 -12.20 23.74
N LYS A 431 -11.76 -11.32 24.73
CA LYS A 431 -13.01 -10.71 25.22
C LYS A 431 -13.61 -9.83 24.12
N ILE A 432 -14.87 -10.11 23.74
CA ILE A 432 -15.57 -9.33 22.73
C ILE A 432 -16.50 -8.32 23.41
N ILE A 433 -16.39 -7.06 22.97
CA ILE A 433 -17.29 -5.98 23.36
C ILE A 433 -18.05 -5.53 22.13
N HIS A 434 -19.34 -5.79 22.10
CA HIS A 434 -20.19 -5.42 21.00
C HIS A 434 -20.68 -4.00 21.10
N ILE A 435 -20.63 -3.26 19.99
CA ILE A 435 -21.32 -2.01 19.80
C ILE A 435 -22.69 -2.23 19.13
N ARG A 436 -23.62 -1.31 19.35
CA ARG A 436 -24.98 -1.43 18.84
C ARG A 436 -25.03 -1.40 17.31
N SER A 437 -24.33 -0.43 16.70
CA SER A 437 -24.31 -0.21 15.27
C SER A 437 -23.64 -1.36 14.47
N SER A 438 -22.80 -2.20 15.10
CA SER A 438 -22.20 -3.37 14.40
C SER A 438 -23.19 -4.46 13.99
N ARG A 439 -24.46 -4.36 14.41
CA ARG A 439 -25.56 -5.22 13.94
C ARG A 439 -26.09 -4.81 12.57
N GLU A 440 -25.84 -3.57 12.16
CA GLU A 440 -26.37 -3.01 10.93
C GLU A 440 -25.52 -3.49 9.74
N LYS A 441 -26.16 -4.12 8.74
CA LYS A 441 -25.53 -4.43 7.46
C LYS A 441 -25.29 -3.14 6.69
N ILE A 442 -24.10 -2.98 6.15
CA ILE A 442 -23.80 -1.88 5.24
C ILE A 442 -24.50 -2.15 3.90
N LYS A 443 -25.04 -1.10 3.26
CA LYS A 443 -25.59 -1.20 1.91
C LYS A 443 -24.53 -1.73 0.95
N GLN A 444 -24.95 -2.58 0.00
CA GLN A 444 -24.10 -3.13 -1.05
C GLN A 444 -23.29 -2.01 -1.73
N GLY A 445 -21.94 -2.16 -1.79
CA GLY A 445 -21.03 -1.18 -2.40
C GLY A 445 -20.22 -0.31 -1.43
N THR A 446 -20.43 -0.39 -0.11
CA THR A 446 -19.56 0.26 0.89
C THR A 446 -18.63 -0.78 1.51
N LEU A 447 -17.34 -0.63 1.28
CA LEU A 447 -16.31 -1.46 1.91
C LEU A 447 -16.05 -0.98 3.34
N GLY A 448 -16.12 -1.87 4.33
CA GLY A 448 -15.76 -1.63 5.72
C GLY A 448 -16.83 -0.96 6.58
N ALA A 449 -16.45 -0.60 7.82
CA ALA A 449 -17.32 0.04 8.79
C ALA A 449 -17.67 1.48 8.37
N SER A 450 -18.92 1.91 8.59
CA SER A 450 -19.34 3.31 8.42
C SER A 450 -18.68 4.24 9.44
N ARG A 451 -18.65 5.56 9.17
CA ARG A 451 -18.12 6.56 10.11
C ARG A 451 -18.72 6.39 11.51
N ARG A 452 -20.05 6.26 11.61
CA ARG A 452 -20.77 6.06 12.88
C ARG A 452 -20.32 4.81 13.63
N GLN A 453 -20.12 3.69 12.90
CA GLN A 453 -19.66 2.44 13.50
C GLN A 453 -18.22 2.56 14.03
N VAL A 454 -17.34 3.23 13.29
CA VAL A 454 -15.96 3.48 13.71
C VAL A 454 -15.92 4.40 14.93
N GLU A 455 -16.73 5.47 14.95
CA GLU A 455 -16.83 6.40 16.05
C GLU A 455 -17.31 5.70 17.34
N GLU A 456 -18.43 4.95 17.27
CA GLU A 456 -18.96 4.20 18.41
C GLU A 456 -17.94 3.17 18.94
N ALA A 457 -17.19 2.52 18.04
CA ALA A 457 -16.16 1.53 18.41
C ALA A 457 -14.95 2.21 19.09
N ILE A 458 -14.49 3.35 18.58
CA ILE A 458 -13.37 4.10 19.17
C ILE A 458 -13.78 4.64 20.55
N GLN A 459 -14.97 5.23 20.68
CA GLN A 459 -15.48 5.69 21.97
C GLN A 459 -15.53 4.55 22.99
N LYS A 460 -16.03 3.41 22.53
CA LYS A 460 -16.08 2.21 23.38
C LYS A 460 -14.70 1.71 23.78
N ALA A 461 -13.70 1.76 22.89
CA ALA A 461 -12.34 1.40 23.22
C ALA A 461 -11.74 2.33 24.28
N LEU A 462 -11.97 3.63 24.16
CA LEU A 462 -11.51 4.65 25.11
C LEU A 462 -12.14 4.49 26.50
N GLU A 463 -13.38 4.01 26.60
CA GLU A 463 -14.04 3.73 27.90
C GLU A 463 -13.36 2.57 28.67
N TYR A 464 -12.69 1.64 27.95
CA TYR A 464 -12.04 0.47 28.55
C TYR A 464 -10.55 0.62 28.72
N ALA A 465 -9.91 1.57 28.02
CA ALA A 465 -8.49 1.73 28.00
C ALA A 465 -7.98 2.43 29.26
N GLU A 466 -6.88 1.92 29.81
CA GLU A 466 -6.07 2.52 30.85
C GLU A 466 -4.77 3.09 30.23
N GLU A 467 -3.98 3.79 31.00
CA GLU A 467 -2.81 4.55 30.54
C GLU A 467 -1.78 3.69 29.79
N ASP A 468 -1.48 2.49 30.31
CA ASP A 468 -0.51 1.54 29.73
C ASP A 468 -1.07 0.71 28.58
N ASP A 469 -2.37 0.83 28.26
CA ASP A 469 -3.03 0.06 27.23
C ASP A 469 -2.74 0.61 25.82
N THR A 470 -2.80 -0.27 24.83
CA THR A 470 -2.75 0.11 23.42
C THR A 470 -4.09 -0.16 22.74
N ILE A 471 -4.67 0.87 22.13
CA ILE A 471 -5.81 0.73 21.22
C ILE A 471 -5.27 0.60 19.80
N LEU A 472 -5.45 -0.57 19.19
CA LEU A 472 -5.09 -0.82 17.80
C LEU A 472 -6.32 -0.75 16.91
N ILE A 473 -6.38 0.23 16.00
CA ILE A 473 -7.46 0.40 15.03
C ILE A 473 -7.00 -0.19 13.70
N ILE A 474 -7.67 -1.25 13.21
CA ILE A 474 -7.29 -1.94 11.97
C ILE A 474 -8.38 -1.87 10.91
N GLY A 475 -7.96 -1.88 9.64
CA GLY A 475 -8.81 -1.97 8.47
C GLY A 475 -9.18 -0.64 7.83
N GLU A 476 -9.89 -0.70 6.71
CA GLU A 476 -10.21 0.43 5.85
C GLU A 476 -11.08 1.50 6.55
N GLY A 477 -12.08 1.09 7.30
CA GLY A 477 -12.95 2.03 8.02
C GLY A 477 -12.19 2.88 9.02
N GLY A 478 -11.26 2.27 9.78
CA GLY A 478 -10.36 2.96 10.68
C GLY A 478 -9.47 3.96 9.95
N TYR A 479 -8.81 3.51 8.88
CA TYR A 479 -7.94 4.35 8.05
C TYR A 479 -8.68 5.59 7.52
N LYS A 480 -9.93 5.42 7.10
CA LYS A 480 -10.73 6.49 6.49
C LYS A 480 -11.25 7.52 7.49
N TYR A 481 -11.59 7.11 8.72
CA TYR A 481 -12.36 7.95 9.61
C TYR A 481 -11.70 8.24 10.97
N ALA A 482 -10.78 7.36 11.45
CA ALA A 482 -10.30 7.46 12.83
C ALA A 482 -9.60 8.77 13.15
N LYS A 483 -8.78 9.31 12.25
CA LYS A 483 -8.07 10.57 12.47
C LYS A 483 -9.01 11.77 12.64
N ASP A 484 -10.07 11.81 11.83
CA ASP A 484 -11.04 12.91 11.91
C ASP A 484 -11.90 12.81 13.17
N ILE A 485 -12.21 11.58 13.59
CA ILE A 485 -12.94 11.32 14.83
C ILE A 485 -12.11 11.73 16.03
N LEU A 486 -10.85 11.32 16.09
CA LEU A 486 -9.94 11.58 17.22
C LEU A 486 -9.47 13.05 17.31
N LYS A 487 -9.55 13.83 16.22
CA LYS A 487 -9.27 15.27 16.24
C LYS A 487 -10.46 16.10 16.71
N GLY A 488 -11.66 15.58 16.62
CA GLY A 488 -12.91 16.25 17.02
C GLY A 488 -13.39 15.86 18.42
N SER A 489 -12.71 14.95 19.07
CA SER A 489 -12.85 14.57 20.49
C SER A 489 -11.67 15.12 21.30
#